data_c3e2cd693b425842a2fbec87ec911d8f
#
_entry.id   c3e2cd693b425842a2fbec87ec911d8f
#
_cell.length_a   1.000
_cell.length_b   1.000
_cell.length_c   1.000
_cell.angle_alpha   90.00
_cell.angle_beta   90.00
_cell.angle_gamma   90.00
#
_symmetry.space_group_name_H-M   'P 1'
#
loop_
_entity.id
_entity.type
_entity.pdbx_description
1 polymer ?
#
loop_
_entity_poly.entity_id
_entity_poly.type
_entity_poly.pdbx_seq_one_letter_code
_entity_poly.pdbx_strand_id
1 'polypeptide(L)'
;MSFGRPYILNTDGCIHDGWLVISPYSRTYHRDYLYYLLSSPFAFLQFSGVVSGAVVKNLNSNKVADSLFPMPPFHEQERIALRLKSIYLLIDSFSAIQDSKDELDFTIKSKLQKSNLQEAIQGKLVPQTPNDEPASILLQRIKEEKKRLVKEGKLKKKDVVDSIIFKGDDNKYYEQVDGTVIQIESDYDFPNTWEVIRLSHICRLIDGEKKEGQHICLDAKYLRGKSTGAQLNKGKFVTKGDNIILVDGENSGEVFAVPHDGYMGSTFKQLWVSEAMHLPYVLYFIQYYKDLLRNSKKGAAIPHLNKEIFYSLLIGIPPYQEQIRIAKRIEELTNKIKG
;
A
#
# COMPACT_ATOMS: atom_id res chain seq x y z
N MET A 1 -19.15 -24.74 -9.65
CA MET A 1 -19.33 -26.20 -9.40
C MET A 1 -18.11 -26.94 -9.91
N SER A 2 -17.61 -27.90 -9.11
CA SER A 2 -16.43 -28.72 -9.41
C SER A 2 -16.83 -29.96 -10.21
N PHE A 3 -17.15 -29.76 -11.50
CA PHE A 3 -17.54 -30.83 -12.40
C PHE A 3 -16.51 -31.98 -12.44
N GLY A 4 -16.97 -33.23 -12.17
CA GLY A 4 -16.15 -34.45 -12.26
C GLY A 4 -15.06 -34.58 -11.18
N ARG A 5 -15.05 -33.75 -10.14
CA ARG A 5 -14.04 -33.79 -9.08
C ARG A 5 -14.37 -34.91 -8.08
N PRO A 6 -13.50 -35.92 -7.91
CA PRO A 6 -13.72 -37.01 -6.97
C PRO A 6 -13.36 -36.59 -5.53
N TYR A 7 -13.97 -37.26 -4.57
CA TYR A 7 -13.66 -37.16 -3.14
C TYR A 7 -13.72 -38.54 -2.53
N ILE A 8 -12.84 -38.81 -1.57
CA ILE A 8 -12.92 -40.01 -0.75
C ILE A 8 -13.75 -39.69 0.49
N LEU A 9 -14.89 -40.37 0.67
CA LEU A 9 -15.72 -40.20 1.86
C LEU A 9 -15.12 -40.96 3.02
N ASN A 10 -14.80 -40.28 4.10
CA ASN A 10 -14.19 -40.82 5.31
C ASN A 10 -15.15 -40.80 6.52
N THR A 11 -16.42 -40.50 6.29
CA THR A 11 -17.46 -40.43 7.33
C THR A 11 -18.77 -40.97 6.79
N ASP A 12 -19.61 -41.47 7.67
CA ASP A 12 -20.97 -41.91 7.32
C ASP A 12 -21.88 -40.69 7.23
N GLY A 13 -22.80 -40.69 6.27
CA GLY A 13 -23.76 -39.62 6.10
C GLY A 13 -24.53 -39.64 4.76
N CYS A 14 -25.41 -38.68 4.61
CA CYS A 14 -26.14 -38.45 3.37
C CYS A 14 -25.38 -37.53 2.46
N ILE A 15 -25.39 -37.78 1.16
CA ILE A 15 -24.83 -36.93 0.14
C ILE A 15 -25.93 -36.16 -0.61
N HIS A 16 -25.58 -35.05 -1.23
CA HIS A 16 -26.49 -34.28 -2.07
C HIS A 16 -26.73 -35.00 -3.40
N ASP A 17 -27.93 -34.87 -3.97
CA ASP A 17 -28.37 -35.53 -5.21
C ASP A 17 -27.50 -35.20 -6.44
N GLY A 18 -26.76 -34.13 -6.43
CA GLY A 18 -25.79 -33.78 -7.48
C GLY A 18 -24.47 -34.57 -7.43
N TRP A 19 -24.35 -35.55 -6.53
CA TRP A 19 -23.12 -36.35 -6.34
C TRP A 19 -23.36 -37.78 -6.85
N LEU A 20 -22.33 -38.35 -7.46
CA LEU A 20 -22.31 -39.73 -7.91
C LEU A 20 -21.45 -40.53 -6.93
N VAL A 21 -22.04 -41.63 -6.36
CA VAL A 21 -21.30 -42.58 -5.55
C VAL A 21 -20.65 -43.64 -6.45
N ILE A 22 -19.34 -43.80 -6.28
CA ILE A 22 -18.59 -44.88 -6.95
C ILE A 22 -18.11 -45.82 -5.83
N SER A 23 -18.71 -46.99 -5.79
CA SER A 23 -18.36 -48.08 -4.84
C SER A 23 -17.64 -49.22 -5.57
N PRO A 24 -16.41 -49.58 -5.20
CA PRO A 24 -15.74 -50.75 -5.77
C PRO A 24 -16.39 -52.03 -5.24
N TYR A 25 -17.14 -52.74 -6.08
CA TYR A 25 -17.77 -54.03 -5.72
C TYR A 25 -16.80 -55.22 -5.65
N SER A 26 -15.56 -55.00 -6.09
CA SER A 26 -14.54 -56.08 -6.11
C SER A 26 -13.16 -55.45 -5.81
N ARG A 27 -12.16 -56.29 -5.52
CA ARG A 27 -10.76 -55.83 -5.39
C ARG A 27 -10.10 -55.49 -6.73
N THR A 28 -10.88 -54.97 -7.72
CA THR A 28 -10.42 -54.65 -9.05
C THR A 28 -9.64 -53.37 -9.07
N TYR A 29 -10.11 -52.38 -8.32
CA TYR A 29 -9.44 -51.09 -8.18
C TYR A 29 -9.01 -50.85 -6.74
N HIS A 30 -7.76 -50.41 -6.57
CA HIS A 30 -7.29 -49.83 -5.33
C HIS A 30 -7.92 -48.42 -5.17
N ARG A 31 -8.49 -48.13 -4.00
CA ARG A 31 -9.27 -46.92 -3.74
C ARG A 31 -8.51 -45.62 -4.10
N ASP A 32 -7.27 -45.49 -3.61
CA ASP A 32 -6.48 -44.28 -3.82
C ASP A 32 -5.98 -44.16 -5.26
N TYR A 33 -5.69 -45.32 -5.93
CA TYR A 33 -5.41 -45.31 -7.36
C TYR A 33 -6.59 -44.80 -8.15
N LEU A 34 -7.79 -45.29 -7.90
CA LEU A 34 -9.01 -44.80 -8.56
C LEU A 34 -9.26 -43.32 -8.31
N TYR A 35 -9.02 -42.84 -7.11
CA TYR A 35 -9.11 -41.42 -6.79
C TYR A 35 -8.16 -40.58 -7.65
N TYR A 36 -6.88 -40.95 -7.73
CA TYR A 36 -5.92 -40.22 -8.57
C TYR A 36 -6.26 -40.31 -10.06
N LEU A 37 -6.70 -41.46 -10.51
CA LEU A 37 -7.12 -41.67 -11.90
C LEU A 37 -8.29 -40.75 -12.27
N LEU A 38 -9.33 -40.69 -11.45
CA LEU A 38 -10.49 -39.84 -11.66
C LEU A 38 -10.16 -38.33 -11.47
N SER A 39 -9.14 -38.01 -10.69
CA SER A 39 -8.64 -36.64 -10.54
C SER A 39 -7.76 -36.17 -11.72
N SER A 40 -7.38 -37.08 -12.60
CA SER A 40 -6.43 -36.79 -13.66
C SER A 40 -7.05 -35.96 -14.81
N PRO A 41 -6.22 -35.18 -15.56
CA PRO A 41 -6.66 -34.53 -16.79
C PRO A 41 -7.23 -35.49 -17.82
N PHE A 42 -6.73 -36.74 -17.82
CA PHE A 42 -7.20 -37.79 -18.71
C PHE A 42 -8.69 -38.14 -18.46
N ALA A 43 -9.09 -38.30 -17.20
CA ALA A 43 -10.49 -38.51 -16.81
C ALA A 43 -11.34 -37.28 -17.12
N PHE A 44 -10.85 -36.09 -16.80
CA PHE A 44 -11.55 -34.84 -17.06
C PHE A 44 -11.84 -34.62 -18.56
N LEU A 45 -10.91 -34.94 -19.43
CA LEU A 45 -11.11 -34.82 -20.88
C LEU A 45 -12.23 -35.77 -21.37
N GLN A 46 -12.28 -37.01 -20.90
CA GLN A 46 -13.36 -37.95 -21.24
C GLN A 46 -14.70 -37.46 -20.72
N PHE A 47 -14.78 -37.01 -19.48
CA PHE A 47 -16.01 -36.46 -18.90
C PHE A 47 -16.49 -35.21 -19.63
N SER A 48 -15.57 -34.34 -20.04
CA SER A 48 -15.88 -33.11 -20.78
C SER A 48 -16.31 -33.33 -22.20
N GLY A 49 -15.71 -34.31 -22.89
CA GLY A 49 -16.00 -34.64 -24.31
C GLY A 49 -17.39 -35.22 -24.56
N VAL A 50 -18.00 -35.82 -23.53
CA VAL A 50 -19.33 -36.47 -23.61
C VAL A 50 -20.50 -35.55 -23.22
N VAL A 51 -20.18 -34.31 -22.73
CA VAL A 51 -21.21 -33.37 -22.26
C VAL A 51 -21.64 -32.43 -23.39
N SER A 52 -22.72 -32.79 -24.07
CA SER A 52 -23.44 -31.89 -24.98
C SER A 52 -24.57 -31.19 -24.23
N GLY A 53 -24.49 -29.85 -24.11
CA GLY A 53 -25.55 -29.03 -23.50
C GLY A 53 -25.03 -27.69 -23.01
N ALA A 54 -25.72 -26.60 -23.38
CA ALA A 54 -25.22 -25.24 -23.22
C ALA A 54 -25.33 -24.65 -21.80
N VAL A 55 -26.11 -25.25 -20.88
CA VAL A 55 -26.45 -24.55 -19.59
C VAL A 55 -26.05 -25.31 -18.33
N VAL A 56 -26.12 -26.64 -18.29
CA VAL A 56 -25.72 -27.42 -17.10
C VAL A 56 -24.91 -28.63 -17.52
N LYS A 57 -23.64 -28.68 -17.22
CA LYS A 57 -22.77 -29.84 -17.40
C LYS A 57 -23.10 -30.85 -16.31
N ASN A 58 -23.91 -31.88 -16.62
CA ASN A 58 -24.27 -32.93 -15.68
C ASN A 58 -23.53 -34.22 -16.04
N LEU A 59 -22.76 -34.75 -15.08
CA LEU A 59 -22.08 -36.05 -15.17
C LEU A 59 -22.96 -37.10 -14.50
N ASN A 60 -23.52 -38.04 -15.27
CA ASN A 60 -24.34 -39.12 -14.73
C ASN A 60 -23.57 -40.47 -14.75
N SER A 61 -24.14 -41.47 -14.09
CA SER A 61 -23.54 -42.79 -13.92
C SER A 61 -23.17 -43.46 -15.23
N ASN A 62 -24.02 -43.35 -16.28
CA ASN A 62 -23.77 -43.98 -17.57
C ASN A 62 -22.54 -43.40 -18.26
N LYS A 63 -22.38 -42.07 -18.23
CA LYS A 63 -21.21 -41.38 -18.79
C LYS A 63 -19.90 -41.74 -18.10
N VAL A 64 -19.94 -41.96 -16.78
CA VAL A 64 -18.77 -42.44 -16.03
C VAL A 64 -18.47 -43.90 -16.37
N ALA A 65 -19.51 -44.74 -16.47
CA ALA A 65 -19.38 -46.16 -16.80
C ALA A 65 -18.81 -46.41 -18.19
N ASP A 66 -19.15 -45.55 -19.16
CA ASP A 66 -18.67 -45.63 -20.55
C ASP A 66 -17.24 -45.09 -20.74
N SER A 67 -16.65 -44.50 -19.71
CA SER A 67 -15.28 -43.99 -19.81
C SER A 67 -14.24 -45.09 -19.70
N LEU A 68 -13.19 -45.00 -20.54
CA LEU A 68 -12.13 -46.00 -20.59
C LEU A 68 -10.97 -45.62 -19.68
N PHE A 69 -10.65 -46.49 -18.74
CA PHE A 69 -9.56 -46.27 -17.76
C PHE A 69 -8.54 -47.43 -17.78
N PRO A 70 -7.24 -47.13 -17.63
CA PRO A 70 -6.22 -48.14 -17.49
C PRO A 70 -6.39 -48.91 -16.17
N MET A 71 -6.25 -50.21 -16.22
CA MET A 71 -6.39 -51.10 -15.06
C MET A 71 -5.15 -52.00 -14.94
N PRO A 72 -4.06 -51.52 -14.33
CA PRO A 72 -2.88 -52.32 -14.06
C PRO A 72 -3.19 -53.37 -12.96
N PRO A 73 -2.32 -54.39 -12.79
CA PRO A 73 -2.46 -55.33 -11.69
C PRO A 73 -2.60 -54.66 -10.31
N PHE A 74 -3.39 -55.21 -9.42
CA PHE A 74 -3.76 -54.55 -8.13
C PHE A 74 -2.53 -54.03 -7.33
N HIS A 75 -1.47 -54.83 -7.24
CA HIS A 75 -0.23 -54.43 -6.53
C HIS A 75 0.51 -53.29 -7.23
N GLU A 76 0.32 -53.17 -8.55
CA GLU A 76 0.87 -52.03 -9.29
C GLU A 76 0.08 -50.73 -9.03
N GLN A 77 -1.24 -50.83 -8.98
CA GLN A 77 -2.10 -49.69 -8.56
C GLN A 77 -1.71 -49.19 -7.19
N GLU A 78 -1.46 -50.11 -6.22
CA GLU A 78 -1.01 -49.77 -4.88
C GLU A 78 0.32 -49.01 -4.91
N ARG A 79 1.31 -49.51 -5.65
CA ARG A 79 2.62 -48.84 -5.78
C ARG A 79 2.50 -47.43 -6.44
N ILE A 80 1.65 -47.30 -7.46
CA ILE A 80 1.35 -46.01 -8.12
C ILE A 80 0.72 -45.07 -7.10
N ALA A 81 -0.30 -45.49 -6.38
CA ALA A 81 -0.99 -44.66 -5.38
C ALA A 81 -0.05 -44.18 -4.29
N LEU A 82 0.80 -45.07 -3.74
CA LEU A 82 1.80 -44.71 -2.74
C LEU A 82 2.82 -43.68 -3.29
N ARG A 83 3.29 -43.89 -4.53
CA ARG A 83 4.22 -42.96 -5.13
C ARG A 83 3.59 -41.60 -5.38
N LEU A 84 2.39 -41.53 -5.90
CA LEU A 84 1.66 -40.29 -6.10
C LEU A 84 1.43 -39.56 -4.77
N LYS A 85 1.01 -40.27 -3.71
CA LYS A 85 0.85 -39.70 -2.39
C LYS A 85 2.13 -39.06 -1.87
N SER A 86 3.28 -39.70 -2.04
CA SER A 86 4.57 -39.14 -1.65
C SER A 86 4.94 -37.88 -2.45
N ILE A 87 4.62 -37.84 -3.74
CA ILE A 87 4.87 -36.68 -4.58
C ILE A 87 3.96 -35.51 -4.21
N TYR A 88 2.68 -35.75 -3.95
CA TYR A 88 1.76 -34.69 -3.50
C TYR A 88 2.20 -34.06 -2.19
N LEU A 89 2.67 -34.85 -1.22
CA LEU A 89 3.25 -34.31 0.02
C LEU A 89 4.45 -33.40 -0.22
N LEU A 90 5.31 -33.73 -1.19
CA LEU A 90 6.43 -32.87 -1.59
C LEU A 90 5.95 -31.60 -2.29
N ILE A 91 4.96 -31.69 -3.17
CA ILE A 91 4.35 -30.54 -3.84
C ILE A 91 3.73 -29.58 -2.81
N ASP A 92 2.96 -30.10 -1.85
CA ASP A 92 2.34 -29.29 -0.80
C ASP A 92 3.41 -28.59 0.06
N SER A 93 4.48 -29.30 0.42
CA SER A 93 5.60 -28.71 1.14
C SER A 93 6.32 -27.63 0.34
N PHE A 94 6.54 -27.87 -0.94
CA PHE A 94 7.13 -26.88 -1.85
C PHE A 94 6.26 -25.63 -2.00
N SER A 95 4.95 -25.82 -2.18
CA SER A 95 4.00 -24.69 -2.27
C SER A 95 4.05 -23.83 -1.01
N ALA A 96 4.01 -24.44 0.19
CA ALA A 96 4.09 -23.73 1.46
C ALA A 96 5.40 -22.92 1.61
N ILE A 97 6.52 -23.49 1.17
CA ILE A 97 7.82 -22.80 1.18
C ILE A 97 7.83 -21.62 0.17
N GLN A 98 7.27 -21.84 -1.02
CA GLN A 98 7.19 -20.80 -2.05
C GLN A 98 6.30 -19.63 -1.59
N ASP A 99 5.13 -19.91 -1.02
CA ASP A 99 4.24 -18.90 -0.46
C ASP A 99 4.93 -18.08 0.65
N SER A 100 5.66 -18.76 1.55
CA SER A 100 6.43 -18.10 2.60
C SER A 100 7.56 -17.24 2.06
N LYS A 101 8.22 -17.69 1.00
CA LYS A 101 9.26 -16.90 0.31
C LYS A 101 8.67 -15.64 -0.32
N ASP A 102 7.55 -15.76 -1.02
CA ASP A 102 6.92 -14.63 -1.72
C ASP A 102 6.41 -13.59 -0.71
N GLU A 103 5.86 -14.02 0.44
CA GLU A 103 5.50 -13.15 1.55
C GLU A 103 6.72 -12.44 2.14
N LEU A 104 7.82 -13.18 2.34
CA LEU A 104 9.06 -12.63 2.86
C LEU A 104 9.65 -11.58 1.90
N ASP A 105 9.71 -11.86 0.60
CA ASP A 105 10.21 -10.93 -0.41
C ASP A 105 9.40 -9.63 -0.45
N PHE A 106 8.08 -9.73 -0.37
CA PHE A 106 7.21 -8.55 -0.26
C PHE A 106 7.44 -7.76 1.03
N THR A 107 7.56 -8.46 2.16
CA THR A 107 7.74 -7.86 3.48
C THR A 107 9.11 -7.19 3.60
N ILE A 108 10.19 -7.81 3.10
CA ILE A 108 11.54 -7.25 3.14
C ILE A 108 11.60 -5.94 2.34
N LYS A 109 11.06 -5.91 1.12
CA LYS A 109 11.04 -4.69 0.28
C LYS A 109 10.36 -3.52 1.00
N SER A 110 9.19 -3.76 1.58
CA SER A 110 8.45 -2.72 2.31
C SER A 110 9.18 -2.26 3.58
N LYS A 111 9.76 -3.19 4.35
CA LYS A 111 10.54 -2.87 5.55
C LYS A 111 11.81 -2.08 5.22
N LEU A 112 12.52 -2.44 4.16
CA LEU A 112 13.70 -1.70 3.69
C LEU A 112 13.34 -0.28 3.26
N GLN A 113 12.25 -0.09 2.52
CA GLN A 113 11.78 1.25 2.16
C GLN A 113 11.47 2.08 3.40
N LYS A 114 10.75 1.52 4.37
CA LYS A 114 10.42 2.20 5.62
C LYS A 114 11.66 2.52 6.45
N SER A 115 12.62 1.59 6.55
CA SER A 115 13.90 1.80 7.24
C SER A 115 14.72 2.92 6.59
N ASN A 116 14.82 2.96 5.26
CA ASN A 116 15.50 4.04 4.55
C ASN A 116 14.88 5.41 4.82
N LEU A 117 13.55 5.49 4.83
CA LEU A 117 12.84 6.73 5.19
C LEU A 117 13.09 7.11 6.66
N GLN A 118 13.12 6.14 7.56
CA GLN A 118 13.43 6.38 8.97
C GLN A 118 14.84 6.93 9.17
N GLU A 119 15.85 6.32 8.57
CA GLU A 119 17.23 6.80 8.61
C GLU A 119 17.35 8.22 8.02
N ALA A 120 16.58 8.52 6.98
CA ALA A 120 16.53 9.83 6.36
C ALA A 120 16.00 10.91 7.31
N ILE A 121 14.85 10.67 7.94
CA ILE A 121 14.22 11.66 8.83
C ILE A 121 14.96 11.83 10.16
N GLN A 122 15.84 10.88 10.51
CA GLN A 122 16.71 10.94 11.70
C GLN A 122 18.09 11.56 11.38
N GLY A 123 18.35 11.97 10.15
CA GLY A 123 19.64 12.53 9.75
C GLY A 123 20.80 11.52 9.69
N LYS A 124 20.49 10.23 9.56
CA LYS A 124 21.48 9.13 9.53
C LYS A 124 21.78 8.63 8.13
N LEU A 125 20.96 8.98 7.13
CA LEU A 125 21.05 8.42 5.78
C LEU A 125 22.22 8.99 4.95
N VAL A 126 22.61 10.23 5.22
CA VAL A 126 23.72 10.92 4.52
C VAL A 126 24.60 11.63 5.53
N PRO A 127 25.90 11.81 5.25
CA PRO A 127 26.77 12.58 6.11
C PRO A 127 26.39 14.06 6.13
N GLN A 128 26.52 14.68 7.29
CA GLN A 128 26.34 16.12 7.46
C GLN A 128 27.59 16.86 6.98
N THR A 129 27.40 17.99 6.35
CA THR A 129 28.48 18.80 5.77
C THR A 129 28.57 20.14 6.51
N PRO A 130 29.67 20.45 7.17
CA PRO A 130 29.80 21.71 7.95
C PRO A 130 29.67 22.97 7.11
N ASN A 131 29.91 22.89 5.79
CA ASN A 131 29.82 24.02 4.86
C ASN A 131 28.41 24.28 4.32
N ASP A 132 27.42 23.48 4.70
CA ASP A 132 26.04 23.75 4.31
C ASP A 132 25.52 25.00 5.03
N GLU A 133 24.67 25.76 4.35
CA GLU A 133 24.01 26.92 4.97
C GLU A 133 23.17 26.47 6.17
N PRO A 134 23.32 27.10 7.35
CA PRO A 134 22.60 26.66 8.56
C PRO A 134 21.08 26.59 8.36
N ALA A 135 20.44 25.57 8.94
CA ALA A 135 18.99 25.38 8.84
C ALA A 135 18.17 26.54 9.43
N SER A 136 18.74 27.31 10.37
CA SER A 136 18.12 28.52 10.95
C SER A 136 17.81 29.59 9.90
N ILE A 137 18.63 29.68 8.85
CA ILE A 137 18.37 30.61 7.72
C ILE A 137 17.14 30.18 6.94
N LEU A 138 16.92 28.87 6.76
CA LEU A 138 15.68 28.35 6.14
C LEU A 138 14.45 28.73 6.95
N LEU A 139 14.51 28.66 8.28
CA LEU A 139 13.40 29.08 9.13
C LEU A 139 13.06 30.56 8.95
N GLN A 140 14.07 31.42 8.80
CA GLN A 140 13.84 32.84 8.51
C GLN A 140 13.13 33.02 7.17
N ARG A 141 13.60 32.36 6.12
CA ARG A 141 12.96 32.39 4.79
C ARG A 141 11.50 31.91 4.84
N ILE A 142 11.23 30.82 5.55
CA ILE A 142 9.87 30.31 5.77
C ILE A 142 8.99 31.35 6.47
N LYS A 143 9.49 32.01 7.51
CA LYS A 143 8.77 33.09 8.21
C LYS A 143 8.47 34.27 7.30
N GLU A 144 9.42 34.70 6.48
CA GLU A 144 9.25 35.78 5.52
C GLU A 144 8.23 35.43 4.42
N GLU A 145 8.31 34.21 3.88
CA GLU A 145 7.35 33.68 2.91
C GLU A 145 5.93 33.69 3.47
N LYS A 146 5.74 33.18 4.70
CA LYS A 146 4.43 33.20 5.36
C LYS A 146 3.90 34.62 5.54
N LYS A 147 4.74 35.57 5.99
CA LYS A 147 4.35 36.98 6.14
C LYS A 147 3.92 37.58 4.78
N ARG A 148 4.61 37.25 3.70
CA ARG A 148 4.25 37.65 2.32
C ARG A 148 2.89 37.09 1.95
N LEU A 149 2.68 35.77 2.14
CA LEU A 149 1.42 35.07 1.79
C LEU A 149 0.22 35.58 2.61
N VAL A 150 0.42 36.00 3.84
CA VAL A 150 -0.63 36.66 4.65
C VAL A 150 -0.99 38.03 4.08
N LYS A 151 0.01 38.84 3.66
CA LYS A 151 -0.23 40.14 3.01
C LYS A 151 -0.96 39.99 1.68
N GLU A 152 -0.68 38.93 0.93
CA GLU A 152 -1.35 38.57 -0.33
C GLU A 152 -2.76 37.95 -0.13
N GLY A 153 -3.19 37.75 1.11
CA GLY A 153 -4.49 37.12 1.41
C GLY A 153 -4.56 35.60 1.14
N LYS A 154 -3.43 34.97 0.80
CA LYS A 154 -3.35 33.52 0.52
C LYS A 154 -3.29 32.67 1.80
N LEU A 155 -2.82 33.25 2.92
CA LEU A 155 -2.82 32.64 4.26
C LEU A 155 -3.55 33.54 5.26
N LYS A 156 -4.20 32.92 6.23
CA LYS A 156 -4.86 33.66 7.32
C LYS A 156 -3.83 33.95 8.43
N LYS A 157 -3.94 35.08 9.11
CA LYS A 157 -3.06 35.45 10.24
C LYS A 157 -2.95 34.35 11.29
N LYS A 158 -4.04 33.64 11.58
CA LYS A 158 -4.07 32.52 12.54
C LYS A 158 -3.28 31.29 12.08
N ASP A 159 -2.91 31.21 10.81
CA ASP A 159 -2.12 30.08 10.25
C ASP A 159 -0.61 30.34 10.40
N VAL A 160 -0.23 31.52 10.88
CA VAL A 160 1.15 31.89 11.23
C VAL A 160 1.30 31.70 12.74
N VAL A 161 1.49 30.44 13.15
CA VAL A 161 1.83 30.13 14.55
C VAL A 161 3.34 30.30 14.71
N ASP A 162 3.76 31.15 15.65
CA ASP A 162 5.17 31.27 16.05
C ASP A 162 5.38 30.36 17.27
N SER A 163 5.80 29.13 17.03
CA SER A 163 6.34 28.26 18.08
C SER A 163 7.82 28.01 17.83
N ILE A 164 8.59 27.88 18.88
CA ILE A 164 10.01 27.55 18.84
C ILE A 164 10.17 26.22 19.55
N ILE A 165 10.75 25.24 18.86
CA ILE A 165 11.09 23.95 19.45
C ILE A 165 12.59 23.92 19.67
N PHE A 166 13.01 23.51 20.85
CA PHE A 166 14.42 23.42 21.23
C PHE A 166 14.66 22.20 22.12
N LYS A 167 15.90 21.75 22.15
CA LYS A 167 16.36 20.67 23.01
C LYS A 167 16.94 21.25 24.29
N GLY A 168 16.41 20.82 25.43
CA GLY A 168 16.92 21.22 26.74
C GLY A 168 18.21 20.50 27.15
N ASP A 169 18.82 20.95 28.27
CA ASP A 169 20.03 20.33 28.82
C ASP A 169 19.80 18.87 29.27
N ASP A 170 18.55 18.50 29.53
CA ASP A 170 18.11 17.14 29.86
C ASP A 170 17.89 16.22 28.65
N ASN A 171 18.30 16.68 27.46
CA ASN A 171 18.09 16.00 26.17
C ASN A 171 16.63 15.79 25.74
N LYS A 172 15.68 16.51 26.36
CA LYS A 172 14.27 16.48 25.98
C LYS A 172 13.92 17.65 25.08
N TYR A 173 12.86 17.50 24.30
CA TYR A 173 12.37 18.58 23.46
C TYR A 173 11.29 19.40 24.18
N TYR A 174 11.36 20.70 23.98
CA TYR A 174 10.45 21.69 24.53
C TYR A 174 9.90 22.56 23.41
N GLU A 175 8.63 22.92 23.50
CA GLU A 175 7.98 23.85 22.58
C GLU A 175 7.56 25.10 23.38
N GLN A 176 7.98 26.25 22.89
CA GLN A 176 7.56 27.55 23.41
C GLN A 176 6.49 28.13 22.47
N VAL A 177 5.30 28.38 23.03
CA VAL A 177 4.17 29.01 22.35
C VAL A 177 3.67 30.16 23.26
N ASP A 178 3.60 31.35 22.71
CA ASP A 178 3.11 32.58 23.44
C ASP A 178 3.73 32.76 24.83
N GLY A 179 5.03 32.46 24.94
CA GLY A 179 5.78 32.57 26.20
C GLY A 179 5.65 31.41 27.18
N THR A 180 4.77 30.45 26.92
CA THR A 180 4.62 29.22 27.70
C THR A 180 5.50 28.12 27.11
N VAL A 181 6.29 27.46 27.96
CA VAL A 181 7.16 26.34 27.58
C VAL A 181 6.54 25.05 28.06
N ILE A 182 6.33 24.11 27.13
CA ILE A 182 5.80 22.78 27.41
C ILE A 182 6.80 21.72 26.93
N GLN A 183 6.96 20.64 27.69
CA GLN A 183 7.72 19.48 27.24
C GLN A 183 6.90 18.74 26.17
N ILE A 184 7.57 18.37 25.07
CA ILE A 184 6.97 17.57 23.98
C ILE A 184 7.73 16.26 23.83
N GLU A 185 7.00 15.22 23.45
CA GLU A 185 7.60 13.94 23.13
C GLU A 185 8.06 13.93 21.67
N SER A 186 9.24 13.39 21.43
CA SER A 186 9.77 13.09 20.10
C SER A 186 10.20 11.63 20.04
N ASP A 187 9.76 10.94 19.01
CA ASP A 187 10.17 9.55 18.76
C ASP A 187 11.66 9.43 18.36
N TYR A 188 12.30 10.56 18.04
CA TYR A 188 13.64 10.59 17.47
C TYR A 188 14.48 11.71 18.08
N ASP A 189 15.79 11.45 18.08
CA ASP A 189 16.80 12.45 18.36
C ASP A 189 17.35 12.98 17.02
N PHE A 190 17.16 14.28 16.78
CA PHE A 190 17.60 14.93 15.54
C PHE A 190 19.05 15.43 15.68
N PRO A 191 19.80 15.52 14.55
CA PRO A 191 21.13 16.14 14.58
C PRO A 191 21.10 17.59 15.11
N ASN A 192 22.13 17.99 15.81
CA ASN A 192 22.23 19.36 16.36
C ASN A 192 22.34 20.45 15.28
N THR A 193 22.64 20.06 14.03
CA THR A 193 22.69 20.97 12.86
C THR A 193 21.32 21.22 12.26
N TRP A 194 20.30 20.46 12.71
CA TRP A 194 18.93 20.57 12.22
C TRP A 194 18.08 21.43 13.15
N GLU A 195 17.14 22.15 12.55
CA GLU A 195 16.07 22.78 13.30
C GLU A 195 14.88 21.83 13.39
N VAL A 196 14.13 21.90 14.49
CA VAL A 196 12.93 21.04 14.68
C VAL A 196 11.70 21.92 14.73
N ILE A 197 10.70 21.59 13.91
CA ILE A 197 9.46 22.35 13.85
C ILE A 197 8.26 21.41 13.67
N ARG A 198 7.04 21.92 13.82
CA ARG A 198 5.85 21.19 13.43
C ARG A 198 5.60 21.28 11.93
N LEU A 199 5.07 20.21 11.35
CA LEU A 199 4.74 20.16 9.92
C LEU A 199 3.82 21.32 9.50
N SER A 200 2.97 21.81 10.41
CA SER A 200 2.14 23.00 10.20
C SER A 200 2.93 24.26 9.85
N HIS A 201 4.23 24.32 10.13
CA HIS A 201 5.02 25.50 9.79
C HIS A 201 5.41 25.56 8.32
N ILE A 202 5.45 24.43 7.62
CA ILE A 202 5.92 24.33 6.24
C ILE A 202 4.89 23.83 5.25
N CYS A 203 3.75 23.31 5.70
CA CYS A 203 2.70 22.84 4.77
C CYS A 203 1.29 23.25 5.20
N ARG A 204 0.41 23.30 4.20
CA ARG A 204 -1.02 23.54 4.35
C ARG A 204 -1.83 22.67 3.38
N LEU A 205 -3.02 22.28 3.84
CA LEU A 205 -4.04 21.63 3.03
C LEU A 205 -5.05 22.68 2.60
N ILE A 206 -5.05 22.98 1.30
CA ILE A 206 -5.91 24.01 0.70
C ILE A 206 -6.98 23.39 -0.20
N ASP A 207 -8.10 24.08 -0.32
CA ASP A 207 -9.27 23.58 -1.07
C ASP A 207 -9.11 23.66 -2.59
N GLY A 208 -8.13 24.42 -3.08
CA GLY A 208 -8.01 24.75 -4.49
C GLY A 208 -9.05 25.78 -4.96
N GLU A 209 -8.78 26.43 -6.06
CA GLU A 209 -9.64 27.44 -6.68
C GLU A 209 -10.70 26.75 -7.55
N LYS A 210 -11.96 27.19 -7.46
CA LYS A 210 -13.01 26.69 -8.36
C LYS A 210 -12.88 27.38 -9.71
N LYS A 211 -12.82 26.60 -10.78
CA LYS A 211 -12.83 27.08 -12.17
C LYS A 211 -13.92 26.37 -12.97
N GLU A 212 -14.35 27.04 -14.04
CA GLU A 212 -15.22 26.49 -15.06
C GLU A 212 -14.42 26.16 -16.31
N GLY A 213 -14.85 25.18 -17.08
CA GLY A 213 -14.20 24.64 -18.26
C GLY A 213 -14.19 23.11 -18.25
N GLN A 214 -13.97 22.52 -19.40
CA GLN A 214 -13.98 21.07 -19.55
C GLN A 214 -12.59 20.48 -19.20
N HIS A 215 -12.50 19.75 -18.09
CA HIS A 215 -11.28 19.10 -17.64
C HIS A 215 -11.55 17.71 -17.04
N ILE A 216 -10.51 16.89 -17.02
CA ILE A 216 -10.57 15.54 -16.42
C ILE A 216 -10.58 15.65 -14.89
N CYS A 217 -11.41 14.83 -14.25
CA CYS A 217 -11.42 14.64 -12.80
C CYS A 217 -10.25 13.75 -12.38
N LEU A 218 -9.33 14.31 -11.62
CA LEU A 218 -8.16 13.63 -11.05
C LEU A 218 -8.55 12.98 -9.71
N ASP A 219 -9.36 11.94 -9.77
CA ASP A 219 -9.71 11.15 -8.60
C ASP A 219 -8.65 10.06 -8.30
N ALA A 220 -8.77 9.38 -7.15
CA ALA A 220 -7.81 8.36 -6.74
C ALA A 220 -7.73 7.15 -7.69
N LYS A 221 -8.82 6.83 -8.41
CA LYS A 221 -8.82 5.74 -9.39
C LYS A 221 -8.03 6.14 -10.64
N TYR A 222 -8.24 7.37 -11.11
CA TYR A 222 -7.51 7.92 -12.24
C TYR A 222 -6.00 8.03 -11.93
N LEU A 223 -5.64 8.63 -10.80
CA LEU A 223 -4.24 8.82 -10.41
C LEU A 223 -3.47 7.51 -10.17
N ARG A 224 -4.19 6.42 -9.87
CA ARG A 224 -3.62 5.07 -9.78
C ARG A 224 -3.66 4.28 -11.09
N GLY A 225 -4.05 4.92 -12.21
CA GLY A 225 -4.16 4.26 -13.53
C GLY A 225 -5.29 3.23 -13.65
N LYS A 226 -6.31 3.30 -12.76
CA LYS A 226 -7.43 2.35 -12.72
C LYS A 226 -8.70 2.86 -13.43
N SER A 227 -8.68 4.07 -13.97
CA SER A 227 -9.76 4.68 -14.76
C SER A 227 -9.23 5.69 -15.76
N THR A 228 -10.02 6.00 -16.78
CA THR A 228 -9.72 7.04 -17.78
C THR A 228 -10.09 8.46 -17.32
N GLY A 229 -10.70 8.59 -16.16
CA GLY A 229 -11.18 9.85 -15.60
C GLY A 229 -12.50 10.33 -16.21
N ALA A 230 -13.32 10.99 -15.39
CA ALA A 230 -14.55 11.62 -15.83
C ALA A 230 -14.29 13.05 -16.31
N GLN A 231 -14.94 13.48 -17.39
CA GLN A 231 -14.93 14.87 -17.82
C GLN A 231 -15.92 15.68 -16.96
N LEU A 232 -15.46 16.81 -16.44
CA LEU A 232 -16.26 17.73 -15.63
C LEU A 232 -16.21 19.14 -16.24
N ASN A 233 -17.30 19.89 -16.15
CA ASN A 233 -17.40 21.26 -16.65
C ASN A 233 -17.01 22.33 -15.61
N LYS A 234 -16.86 21.92 -14.34
CA LYS A 234 -16.45 22.77 -13.22
C LYS A 234 -15.86 21.95 -12.10
N GLY A 235 -14.94 22.52 -11.35
CA GLY A 235 -14.34 21.83 -10.21
C GLY A 235 -13.24 22.64 -9.54
N LYS A 236 -12.57 22.07 -8.54
CA LYS A 236 -11.38 22.64 -7.90
C LYS A 236 -10.18 22.35 -8.82
N PHE A 237 -9.67 23.39 -9.45
CA PHE A 237 -8.62 23.28 -10.46
C PHE A 237 -7.24 23.10 -9.81
N VAL A 238 -6.45 22.22 -10.40
CA VAL A 238 -5.04 22.00 -10.06
C VAL A 238 -4.23 21.91 -11.34
N THR A 239 -2.98 22.35 -11.28
CA THR A 239 -2.06 22.41 -12.40
C THR A 239 -1.06 21.27 -12.36
N LYS A 240 -0.49 20.94 -13.52
CA LYS A 240 0.59 19.96 -13.62
C LYS A 240 1.72 20.30 -12.66
N GLY A 241 2.15 19.32 -11.88
CA GLY A 241 3.22 19.46 -10.89
C GLY A 241 2.75 19.84 -9.49
N ASP A 242 1.48 20.26 -9.31
CA ASP A 242 0.90 20.41 -7.98
C ASP A 242 0.91 19.07 -7.22
N ASN A 243 0.88 19.14 -5.91
CA ASN A 243 0.72 17.97 -5.07
C ASN A 243 -0.65 17.97 -4.43
N ILE A 244 -1.33 16.83 -4.47
CA ILE A 244 -2.62 16.62 -3.82
C ILE A 244 -2.56 15.45 -2.87
N ILE A 245 -3.19 15.58 -1.72
CA ILE A 245 -3.22 14.56 -0.68
C ILE A 245 -4.64 14.04 -0.47
N LEU A 246 -4.77 12.74 -0.39
CA LEU A 246 -6.05 12.09 -0.10
C LEU A 246 -6.42 12.34 1.36
N VAL A 247 -7.53 13.03 1.60
CA VAL A 247 -7.99 13.35 2.96
C VAL A 247 -9.17 12.50 3.42
N ASP A 248 -9.88 11.85 2.49
CA ASP A 248 -11.05 11.02 2.78
C ASP A 248 -10.86 9.60 2.23
N GLY A 249 -11.26 8.59 3.02
CA GLY A 249 -11.21 7.19 2.65
C GLY A 249 -10.07 6.41 3.31
N GLU A 250 -9.98 5.12 2.99
CA GLU A 250 -9.07 4.18 3.64
C GLU A 250 -7.58 4.52 3.47
N ASN A 251 -7.20 5.14 2.36
CA ASN A 251 -5.82 5.50 2.05
C ASN A 251 -5.53 6.99 2.29
N SER A 252 -6.25 7.62 3.24
CA SER A 252 -5.99 9.02 3.60
C SER A 252 -4.52 9.21 4.04
N GLY A 253 -3.91 10.33 3.62
CA GLY A 253 -2.47 10.59 3.76
C GLY A 253 -1.63 10.21 2.53
N GLU A 254 -2.20 9.58 1.51
CA GLU A 254 -1.50 9.31 0.25
C GLU A 254 -1.38 10.58 -0.59
N VAL A 255 -0.15 10.89 -1.04
CA VAL A 255 0.14 12.07 -1.85
C VAL A 255 0.36 11.68 -3.31
N PHE A 256 -0.17 12.48 -4.22
CA PHE A 256 0.00 12.33 -5.66
C PHE A 256 0.52 13.62 -6.28
N ALA A 257 1.47 13.51 -7.19
CA ALA A 257 1.81 14.59 -8.09
C ALA A 257 0.76 14.66 -9.22
N VAL A 258 0.30 15.86 -9.53
CA VAL A 258 -0.68 16.12 -10.59
C VAL A 258 -0.01 15.94 -11.95
N PRO A 259 -0.43 14.98 -12.79
CA PRO A 259 0.25 14.64 -14.05
C PRO A 259 -0.01 15.66 -15.16
N HIS A 260 -1.16 16.32 -15.13
CA HIS A 260 -1.60 17.35 -16.07
C HIS A 260 -2.70 18.21 -15.43
N ASP A 261 -3.01 19.34 -16.00
CA ASP A 261 -4.07 20.23 -15.55
C ASP A 261 -5.42 19.51 -15.50
N GLY A 262 -6.18 19.72 -14.43
CA GLY A 262 -7.45 19.05 -14.23
C GLY A 262 -8.20 19.49 -12.98
N TYR A 263 -9.28 18.80 -12.68
CA TYR A 263 -10.06 19.03 -11.46
C TYR A 263 -9.72 18.01 -10.39
N MET A 264 -9.34 18.51 -9.24
CA MET A 264 -9.07 17.69 -8.06
C MET A 264 -10.34 16.95 -7.61
N GLY A 265 -10.25 15.63 -7.42
CA GLY A 265 -11.35 14.82 -6.86
C GLY A 265 -11.81 15.34 -5.49
N SER A 266 -13.07 15.11 -5.15
CA SER A 266 -13.70 15.64 -3.91
C SER A 266 -13.01 15.18 -2.62
N THR A 267 -12.36 14.01 -2.66
CA THR A 267 -11.65 13.40 -1.51
C THR A 267 -10.24 13.93 -1.31
N PHE A 268 -9.81 14.89 -2.12
CA PHE A 268 -8.46 15.46 -2.06
C PHE A 268 -8.44 16.89 -1.54
N LYS A 269 -7.28 17.26 -1.02
CA LYS A 269 -6.85 18.66 -0.81
C LYS A 269 -5.54 18.89 -1.55
N GLN A 270 -5.34 20.10 -2.04
CA GLN A 270 -4.02 20.49 -2.53
C GLN A 270 -3.06 20.63 -1.36
N LEU A 271 -1.89 20.04 -1.47
CA LEU A 271 -0.82 20.11 -0.47
C LEU A 271 0.14 21.23 -0.87
N TRP A 272 0.01 22.37 -0.18
CA TRP A 272 0.99 23.44 -0.32
C TRP A 272 2.17 23.14 0.63
N VAL A 273 3.38 23.33 0.12
CA VAL A 273 4.63 23.24 0.87
C VAL A 273 5.42 24.53 0.62
N SER A 274 6.11 25.06 1.64
CA SER A 274 6.95 26.25 1.54
C SER A 274 8.01 26.08 0.43
N GLU A 275 8.18 27.13 -0.38
CA GLU A 275 9.19 27.18 -1.46
C GLU A 275 10.62 27.13 -0.92
N ALA A 276 10.83 27.50 0.34
CA ALA A 276 12.12 27.41 1.00
C ALA A 276 12.57 25.96 1.28
N MET A 277 11.65 24.98 1.20
CA MET A 277 11.91 23.56 1.43
C MET A 277 12.17 22.83 0.12
N HIS A 278 13.03 21.82 0.17
CA HIS A 278 13.14 20.85 -0.92
C HIS A 278 11.93 19.90 -0.89
N LEU A 279 10.97 20.11 -1.79
CA LEU A 279 9.69 19.40 -1.83
C LEU A 279 9.81 17.88 -1.70
N PRO A 280 10.69 17.15 -2.42
CA PRO A 280 10.82 15.71 -2.29
C PRO A 280 11.15 15.25 -0.86
N TYR A 281 11.96 15.99 -0.10
CA TYR A 281 12.26 15.68 1.30
C TYR A 281 10.99 15.69 2.16
N VAL A 282 10.16 16.72 2.01
CA VAL A 282 8.88 16.84 2.75
C VAL A 282 7.91 15.74 2.35
N LEU A 283 7.86 15.38 1.06
CA LEU A 283 7.01 14.29 0.59
C LEU A 283 7.45 12.92 1.16
N TYR A 284 8.75 12.66 1.24
CA TYR A 284 9.28 11.45 1.89
C TYR A 284 8.98 11.41 3.39
N PHE A 285 9.04 12.55 4.07
CA PHE A 285 8.62 12.66 5.46
C PHE A 285 7.14 12.27 5.62
N ILE A 286 6.24 12.84 4.82
CA ILE A 286 4.81 12.51 4.84
C ILE A 286 4.59 11.03 4.51
N GLN A 287 5.33 10.49 3.54
CA GLN A 287 5.27 9.08 3.16
C GLN A 287 5.67 8.15 4.31
N TYR A 288 6.68 8.50 5.09
CA TYR A 288 7.08 7.73 6.28
C TYR A 288 5.93 7.63 7.29
N TYR A 289 5.23 8.73 7.55
CA TYR A 289 4.11 8.78 8.49
C TYR A 289 2.77 8.32 7.90
N LYS A 290 2.75 7.82 6.66
CA LYS A 290 1.52 7.38 5.98
C LYS A 290 0.72 6.35 6.80
N ASP A 291 1.39 5.38 7.41
CA ASP A 291 0.73 4.35 8.22
C ASP A 291 0.10 4.95 9.49
N LEU A 292 0.81 5.85 10.18
CA LEU A 292 0.28 6.56 11.33
C LEU A 292 -0.95 7.39 10.96
N LEU A 293 -0.86 8.15 9.89
CA LEU A 293 -1.97 8.98 9.39
C LEU A 293 -3.17 8.13 8.96
N ARG A 294 -2.91 6.98 8.35
CA ARG A 294 -3.93 6.02 7.96
C ARG A 294 -4.63 5.37 9.16
N ASN A 295 -3.91 5.09 10.24
CA ASN A 295 -4.45 4.40 11.42
C ASN A 295 -5.07 5.35 12.45
N SER A 296 -4.81 6.65 12.37
CA SER A 296 -5.30 7.69 13.28
C SER A 296 -6.51 8.47 12.79
N LYS A 297 -7.27 7.90 11.84
CA LYS A 297 -8.42 8.54 11.21
C LYS A 297 -9.53 8.90 12.20
N LYS A 298 -10.27 9.96 11.88
CA LYS A 298 -11.50 10.35 12.58
C LYS A 298 -12.72 9.97 11.73
N GLY A 299 -13.78 9.43 12.35
CA GLY A 299 -15.05 9.09 11.72
C GLY A 299 -15.24 7.59 11.44
N ALA A 300 -16.43 7.05 11.78
CA ALA A 300 -16.73 5.63 11.65
C ALA A 300 -17.22 5.22 10.25
N ALA A 301 -17.98 6.07 9.56
CA ALA A 301 -18.59 5.75 8.27
C ALA A 301 -17.72 6.13 7.07
N ILE A 302 -17.09 7.30 7.11
CA ILE A 302 -16.11 7.76 6.12
C ILE A 302 -14.87 8.19 6.90
N PRO A 303 -13.76 7.43 6.82
CA PRO A 303 -12.54 7.79 7.53
C PRO A 303 -11.94 9.06 6.93
N HIS A 304 -11.67 10.06 7.79
CA HIS A 304 -11.03 11.32 7.39
C HIS A 304 -9.61 11.41 7.94
N LEU A 305 -8.70 12.04 7.20
CA LEU A 305 -7.37 12.37 7.68
C LEU A 305 -7.46 13.20 8.98
N ASN A 306 -6.81 12.74 10.03
CA ASN A 306 -6.69 13.52 11.26
C ASN A 306 -5.73 14.68 11.05
N LYS A 307 -6.28 15.86 10.73
CA LYS A 307 -5.49 17.07 10.47
C LYS A 307 -4.70 17.56 11.69
N GLU A 308 -5.19 17.30 12.90
CA GLU A 308 -4.47 17.69 14.12
C GLU A 308 -3.16 16.90 14.22
N ILE A 309 -3.22 15.57 14.05
CA ILE A 309 -2.03 14.72 14.02
C ILE A 309 -1.13 15.11 12.85
N PHE A 310 -1.68 15.30 11.63
CA PHE A 310 -0.91 15.69 10.46
C PHE A 310 -0.10 16.96 10.70
N TYR A 311 -0.73 18.01 11.23
CA TYR A 311 -0.07 19.30 11.47
C TYR A 311 0.84 19.30 12.69
N SER A 312 0.61 18.42 13.67
CA SER A 312 1.43 18.32 14.89
C SER A 312 2.68 17.45 14.73
N LEU A 313 2.85 16.74 13.61
CA LEU A 313 4.06 15.95 13.35
C LEU A 313 5.31 16.82 13.49
N LEU A 314 6.30 16.31 14.22
CA LEU A 314 7.61 16.95 14.36
C LEU A 314 8.49 16.58 13.19
N ILE A 315 9.00 17.58 12.48
CA ILE A 315 9.92 17.40 11.36
C ILE A 315 11.25 18.09 11.66
N GLY A 316 12.33 17.34 11.47
CA GLY A 316 13.68 17.90 11.45
C GLY A 316 13.92 18.59 10.10
N ILE A 317 14.45 19.79 10.15
CA ILE A 317 14.79 20.62 8.98
C ILE A 317 16.29 20.63 8.80
N PRO A 318 16.85 19.80 7.90
CA PRO A 318 18.26 19.87 7.53
C PRO A 318 18.58 21.15 6.76
N PRO A 319 19.85 21.54 6.65
CA PRO A 319 20.32 22.45 5.64
C PRO A 319 19.77 22.11 4.23
N TYR A 320 19.45 23.11 3.41
CA TYR A 320 18.78 22.87 2.10
C TYR A 320 19.53 21.88 1.21
N GLN A 321 20.87 21.97 1.16
CA GLN A 321 21.68 21.07 0.35
C GLN A 321 21.67 19.62 0.91
N GLU A 322 21.53 19.48 2.22
CA GLU A 322 21.37 18.16 2.84
C GLU A 322 19.99 17.55 2.51
N GLN A 323 18.91 18.34 2.45
CA GLN A 323 17.59 17.87 1.99
C GLN A 323 17.67 17.27 0.59
N ILE A 324 18.40 17.92 -0.33
CA ILE A 324 18.63 17.43 -1.70
C ILE A 324 19.40 16.10 -1.68
N ARG A 325 20.48 16.01 -0.89
CA ARG A 325 21.29 14.76 -0.77
C ARG A 325 20.45 13.61 -0.21
N ILE A 326 19.65 13.89 0.83
CA ILE A 326 18.72 12.91 1.41
C ILE A 326 17.73 12.41 0.37
N ALA A 327 17.05 13.32 -0.33
CA ALA A 327 16.05 12.96 -1.33
C ALA A 327 16.64 12.11 -2.45
N LYS A 328 17.79 12.50 -2.99
CA LYS A 328 18.52 11.73 -4.01
C LYS A 328 18.89 10.34 -3.52
N ARG A 329 19.38 10.25 -2.28
CA ARG A 329 19.78 8.97 -1.69
C ARG A 329 18.59 8.02 -1.51
N ILE A 330 17.44 8.53 -1.06
CA ILE A 330 16.19 7.73 -0.96
C ILE A 330 15.78 7.23 -2.35
N GLU A 331 15.84 8.05 -3.37
CA GLU A 331 15.50 7.67 -4.75
C GLU A 331 16.41 6.55 -5.26
N GLU A 332 17.72 6.68 -5.09
CA GLU A 332 18.71 5.66 -5.45
C GLU A 332 18.43 4.31 -4.77
N LEU A 333 18.16 4.33 -3.45
CA LEU A 333 17.87 3.13 -2.68
C LEU A 333 16.52 2.52 -3.08
N THR A 334 15.52 3.35 -3.32
CA THR A 334 14.19 2.89 -3.78
C THR A 334 14.28 2.21 -5.14
N ASN A 335 15.08 2.74 -6.07
CA ASN A 335 15.28 2.13 -7.39
C ASN A 335 16.02 0.78 -7.29
N LYS A 336 16.99 0.64 -6.39
CA LYS A 336 17.65 -0.65 -6.12
C LYS A 336 16.74 -1.71 -5.51
N ILE A 337 15.74 -1.31 -4.71
CA ILE A 337 14.78 -2.23 -4.10
C ILE A 337 13.74 -2.70 -5.15
N LYS A 338 13.44 -1.90 -6.16
CA LYS A 338 12.46 -2.21 -7.22
C LYS A 338 13.02 -3.13 -8.32
N GLY A 339 14.29 -3.01 -8.63
CA GLY A 339 15.00 -3.85 -9.63
C GLY A 339 15.44 -5.16 -9.06
#